data_46c24b34814e42c8cc777f45d0c078d1
#
_entry.id   46c24b34814e42c8cc777f45d0c078d1
#
_cell.length_a   1.000
_cell.length_b   1.000
_cell.length_c   1.000
_cell.angle_alpha   90.00
_cell.angle_beta   90.00
_cell.angle_gamma   90.00
#
_symmetry.space_group_name_H-M   'P 1'
#
loop_
_entity.id
_entity.type
_entity.pdbx_description
1 polymer ?
#
loop_
_entity_poly.entity_id
_entity_poly.type
_entity_poly.pdbx_seq_one_letter_code
_entity_poly.pdbx_strand_id
1 'polypeptide(L)'
;MKAVFQRVLSAGVTVDGQTVGEIGAGALILLGVEQDDTPDKADLMAQKIANLRVFTDASGKFNDSLLDIGGGALVVSNFTLCANCRHGRRPEFLSAARPAVAEPLYEQFAQ
;
A
#
# COMPACT_ATOMS: atom_id res chain seq x y z
N MET A 1 5.72 0.64 -9.28
CA MET A 1 5.19 0.52 -7.91
C MET A 1 3.84 -0.19 -7.97
N LYS A 2 3.65 -1.12 -7.08
CA LYS A 2 2.41 -1.88 -6.98
C LYS A 2 1.82 -1.71 -5.60
N ALA A 3 0.50 -1.60 -5.54
CA ALA A 3 -0.20 -1.49 -4.27
C ALA A 3 -1.41 -2.41 -4.26
N VAL A 4 -1.61 -3.10 -3.14
CA VAL A 4 -2.84 -3.83 -2.87
C VAL A 4 -3.60 -3.06 -1.80
N PHE A 5 -4.83 -2.68 -2.12
CA PHE A 5 -5.69 -1.88 -1.26
C PHE A 5 -6.77 -2.79 -0.66
N GLN A 6 -6.87 -2.78 0.66
CA GLN A 6 -7.90 -3.53 1.36
C GLN A 6 -8.64 -2.62 2.34
N ARG A 7 -9.96 -2.54 2.20
CA ARG A 7 -10.80 -1.83 3.17
C ARG A 7 -10.86 -2.64 4.44
N VAL A 8 -10.69 -1.97 5.59
CA VAL A 8 -10.68 -2.65 6.89
C VAL A 8 -11.50 -1.86 7.91
N LEU A 9 -12.03 -2.57 8.88
CA LEU A 9 -12.61 -1.97 10.08
C LEU A 9 -11.53 -1.67 11.11
N SER A 10 -10.48 -2.46 11.12
CA SER A 10 -9.27 -2.24 11.89
C SER A 10 -8.13 -3.03 11.27
N ALA A 11 -6.90 -2.59 11.50
CA ALA A 11 -5.71 -3.32 11.07
C ALA A 11 -4.55 -2.99 12.00
N GLY A 12 -3.62 -3.92 12.12
CA GLY A 12 -2.44 -3.72 12.94
C GLY A 12 -1.26 -4.55 12.45
N VAL A 13 -0.07 -4.09 12.74
CA VAL A 13 1.18 -4.80 12.45
C VAL A 13 1.94 -4.99 13.75
N THR A 14 2.29 -6.24 14.04
CA THR A 14 3.03 -6.62 15.24
C THR A 14 4.37 -7.22 14.83
N VAL A 15 5.44 -6.76 15.47
CA VAL A 15 6.79 -7.29 15.27
C VAL A 15 7.35 -7.65 16.64
N ASP A 16 7.78 -8.91 16.79
CA ASP A 16 8.32 -9.45 18.04
C ASP A 16 7.39 -9.20 19.25
N GLY A 17 6.08 -9.35 19.03
CA GLY A 17 5.07 -9.17 20.06
C GLY A 17 4.69 -7.73 20.35
N GLN A 18 5.29 -6.75 19.65
CA GLN A 18 4.98 -5.33 19.83
C GLN A 18 4.23 -4.78 18.63
N THR A 19 3.18 -4.04 18.89
CA THR A 19 2.42 -3.35 17.82
C THR A 19 3.22 -2.15 17.33
N VAL A 20 3.61 -2.17 16.04
CA VAL A 20 4.37 -1.09 15.41
C VAL A 20 3.50 -0.18 14.56
N GLY A 21 2.27 -0.58 14.28
CA GLY A 21 1.29 0.24 13.58
C GLY A 21 -0.10 -0.31 13.80
N GLU A 22 -1.08 0.59 13.93
CA GLU A 22 -2.47 0.22 14.15
C GLU A 22 -3.39 1.32 13.65
N ILE A 23 -4.49 0.93 13.01
CA ILE A 23 -5.55 1.84 12.57
C ILE A 23 -6.93 1.27 12.90
N GLY A 24 -7.93 2.13 13.01
CA GLY A 24 -9.34 1.77 13.01
C GLY A 24 -9.85 1.60 11.57
N ALA A 25 -11.04 2.11 11.28
CA ALA A 25 -11.61 2.01 9.94
C ALA A 25 -10.76 2.76 8.91
N GLY A 26 -10.55 2.15 7.77
CA GLY A 26 -9.74 2.75 6.70
C GLY A 26 -9.22 1.73 5.73
N ALA A 27 -7.93 1.80 5.42
CA ALA A 27 -7.28 0.95 4.43
C ALA A 27 -5.99 0.34 4.94
N LEU A 28 -5.81 -0.94 4.64
CA LEU A 28 -4.52 -1.61 4.70
C LEU A 28 -3.95 -1.58 3.28
N ILE A 29 -2.74 -1.08 3.12
CA ILE A 29 -2.08 -0.94 1.83
C ILE A 29 -0.77 -1.71 1.86
N LEU A 30 -0.68 -2.74 1.04
CA LEU A 30 0.58 -3.45 0.81
C LEU A 30 1.26 -2.79 -0.38
N LEU A 31 2.49 -2.33 -0.20
CA LEU A 31 3.22 -1.56 -1.20
C LEU A 31 4.48 -2.29 -1.65
N GLY A 32 4.58 -2.55 -2.95
CA GLY A 32 5.78 -3.07 -3.58
C GLY A 32 6.45 -1.99 -4.42
N VAL A 33 7.74 -1.73 -4.16
CA VAL A 33 8.53 -0.76 -4.92
C VAL A 33 9.34 -1.50 -5.97
N GLU A 34 9.26 -1.04 -7.23
CA GLU A 34 9.97 -1.63 -8.35
C GLU A 34 11.26 -0.86 -8.63
N GLN A 35 12.19 -1.48 -9.38
CA GLN A 35 13.54 -0.94 -9.60
C GLN A 35 13.56 0.44 -10.26
N ASP A 36 12.61 0.71 -11.16
CA ASP A 36 12.53 1.97 -11.92
C ASP A 36 11.56 3.00 -11.31
N ASP A 37 11.12 2.78 -10.10
CA ASP A 37 10.25 3.74 -9.42
C ASP A 37 11.03 4.98 -8.98
N THR A 38 10.31 6.11 -9.01
CA THR A 38 10.85 7.43 -8.68
C THR A 38 10.00 8.09 -7.59
N PRO A 39 10.52 9.16 -6.92
CA PRO A 39 9.73 9.92 -5.96
C PRO A 39 8.41 10.44 -6.54
N ASP A 40 8.40 10.89 -7.80
CA ASP A 40 7.18 11.36 -8.45
C ASP A 40 6.12 10.27 -8.53
N LYS A 41 6.51 9.03 -8.82
CA LYS A 41 5.58 7.89 -8.85
C LYS A 41 5.02 7.59 -7.48
N ALA A 42 5.81 7.72 -6.42
CA ALA A 42 5.35 7.53 -5.05
C ALA A 42 4.27 8.56 -4.68
N ASP A 43 4.49 9.82 -5.03
CA ASP A 43 3.52 10.89 -4.78
C ASP A 43 2.22 10.68 -5.56
N LEU A 44 2.32 10.33 -6.84
CA LEU A 44 1.16 10.05 -7.69
C LEU A 44 0.34 8.88 -7.16
N MET A 45 1.01 7.80 -6.75
CA MET A 45 0.33 6.62 -6.21
C MET A 45 -0.38 6.96 -4.89
N ALA A 46 0.27 7.70 -4.00
CA ALA A 46 -0.32 8.10 -2.73
C ALA A 46 -1.55 8.98 -2.93
N GLN A 47 -1.48 9.96 -3.82
CA GLN A 47 -2.62 10.83 -4.13
C GLN A 47 -3.78 10.03 -4.73
N LYS A 48 -3.49 9.13 -5.65
CA LYS A 48 -4.51 8.31 -6.28
C LYS A 48 -5.22 7.43 -5.25
N ILE A 49 -4.47 6.78 -4.39
CA ILE A 49 -5.04 5.89 -3.36
C ILE A 49 -5.87 6.67 -2.35
N ALA A 50 -5.38 7.84 -1.90
CA ALA A 50 -6.12 8.66 -0.93
C ALA A 50 -7.45 9.16 -1.49
N ASN A 51 -7.57 9.31 -2.80
CA ASN A 51 -8.75 9.84 -3.47
C ASN A 51 -9.61 8.78 -4.18
N LEU A 52 -9.24 7.50 -4.14
CA LEU A 52 -10.06 6.45 -4.73
C LEU A 52 -11.42 6.36 -4.04
N ARG A 53 -12.48 6.30 -4.83
CA ARG A 53 -13.86 6.26 -4.35
C ARG A 53 -14.31 4.81 -4.12
N VAL A 54 -13.72 4.18 -3.12
CA VAL A 54 -13.93 2.75 -2.83
C VAL A 54 -14.62 2.49 -1.50
N PHE A 55 -15.01 3.55 -0.78
CA PHE A 55 -15.79 3.43 0.44
C PHE A 55 -17.25 3.76 0.14
N THR A 56 -18.13 3.03 0.80
CA THR A 56 -19.58 3.17 0.61
C THR A 56 -20.06 4.46 1.26
N ASP A 57 -20.79 5.29 0.50
CA ASP A 57 -21.42 6.50 1.02
C ASP A 57 -22.76 6.18 1.70
N ALA A 58 -23.47 7.22 2.17
CA ALA A 58 -24.75 7.07 2.86
C ALA A 58 -25.83 6.46 1.97
N SER A 59 -25.69 6.52 0.64
CA SER A 59 -26.63 5.92 -0.31
C SER A 59 -26.26 4.51 -0.76
N GLY A 60 -25.19 3.93 -0.20
CA GLY A 60 -24.74 2.57 -0.51
C GLY A 60 -23.89 2.45 -1.76
N LYS A 61 -23.38 3.55 -2.31
CA LYS A 61 -22.55 3.55 -3.52
C LYS A 61 -21.08 3.78 -3.17
N PHE A 62 -20.18 3.24 -3.98
CA PHE A 62 -18.75 3.52 -3.90
C PHE A 62 -18.49 4.97 -4.35
N ASN A 63 -18.53 5.90 -3.44
CA ASN A 63 -18.42 7.31 -3.74
C ASN A 63 -17.44 8.05 -2.83
N ASP A 64 -17.16 7.55 -1.64
CA ASP A 64 -16.27 8.19 -0.68
C ASP A 64 -14.85 7.66 -0.81
N SER A 65 -13.88 8.56 -0.71
CA SER A 65 -12.46 8.24 -0.64
C SER A 65 -12.01 8.08 0.82
N LEU A 66 -10.76 7.65 0.99
CA LEU A 66 -10.15 7.55 2.32
C LEU A 66 -10.13 8.93 3.01
N LEU A 67 -9.88 10.00 2.25
CA LEU A 67 -9.91 11.37 2.78
C LEU A 67 -11.32 11.78 3.21
N ASP A 68 -12.34 11.40 2.44
CA ASP A 68 -13.73 11.75 2.73
C ASP A 68 -14.22 11.14 4.05
N ILE A 69 -13.83 9.91 4.34
CA ILE A 69 -14.25 9.22 5.56
C ILE A 69 -13.37 9.56 6.77
N GLY A 70 -12.27 10.28 6.57
CA GLY A 70 -11.30 10.56 7.63
C GLY A 70 -10.67 9.29 8.18
N GLY A 71 -10.54 8.25 7.35
CA GLY A 71 -10.02 6.96 7.75
C GLY A 71 -8.51 6.93 7.89
N GLY A 72 -8.02 5.92 8.61
CA GLY A 72 -6.59 5.66 8.71
C GLY A 72 -6.07 4.87 7.53
N ALA A 73 -4.77 4.96 7.29
CA ALA A 73 -4.08 4.13 6.31
C ALA A 73 -2.89 3.45 6.98
N LEU A 74 -2.85 2.13 6.90
CA LEU A 74 -1.71 1.35 7.38
C LEU A 74 -0.97 0.84 6.15
N VAL A 75 0.25 1.32 5.94
CA VAL A 75 1.08 1.00 4.78
C VAL A 75 2.15 0.01 5.20
N VAL A 76 2.19 -1.13 4.51
CA VAL A 76 3.16 -2.19 4.78
C VAL A 76 3.96 -2.46 3.52
N SER A 77 5.28 -2.36 3.63
CA SER A 77 6.17 -2.70 2.52
C SER A 77 6.16 -4.21 2.28
N ASN A 78 6.00 -4.59 1.00
CA ASN A 78 5.98 -6.00 0.62
C ASN A 78 6.57 -6.18 -0.77
N PHE A 79 7.86 -6.60 -0.84
CA PHE A 79 8.55 -6.80 -2.10
C PHE A 79 7.97 -7.96 -2.92
N THR A 80 7.27 -8.90 -2.29
CA THR A 80 6.70 -10.05 -2.98
C THR A 80 5.58 -9.68 -3.95
N LEU A 81 5.04 -8.45 -3.86
CA LEU A 81 4.10 -7.93 -4.85
C LEU A 81 4.74 -7.79 -6.23
N CYS A 82 6.08 -7.70 -6.30
CA CYS A 82 6.83 -7.60 -7.54
C CYS A 82 7.23 -8.97 -8.09
N ALA A 83 6.63 -10.05 -7.59
CA ALA A 83 6.93 -11.40 -8.05
C ALA A 83 6.46 -11.63 -9.49
N ASN A 84 7.28 -12.36 -10.24
CA ASN A 84 6.95 -12.81 -11.59
C ASN A 84 6.92 -14.34 -11.59
N CYS A 85 5.78 -14.91 -11.94
CA CYS A 85 5.55 -16.36 -11.92
C CYS A 85 5.40 -16.95 -13.33
N ARG A 86 5.79 -16.21 -14.37
CA ARG A 86 5.62 -16.65 -15.76
C ARG A 86 6.47 -17.85 -16.13
N HIS A 87 7.61 -18.01 -15.47
CA HIS A 87 8.58 -19.07 -15.80
C HIS A 87 8.77 -20.00 -14.61
N GLY A 88 8.58 -21.30 -14.85
CA GLY A 88 8.80 -22.32 -13.84
C GLY A 88 7.77 -22.29 -12.70
N ARG A 89 8.17 -22.85 -11.56
CA ARG A 89 7.29 -23.01 -10.40
C ARG A 89 7.71 -22.14 -9.22
N ARG A 90 8.76 -21.34 -9.38
CA ARG A 90 9.22 -20.41 -8.36
C ARG A 90 8.94 -18.98 -8.80
N PRO A 91 8.39 -18.12 -7.94
CA PRO A 91 8.29 -16.71 -8.25
C PRO A 91 9.69 -16.10 -8.31
N GLU A 92 9.88 -15.13 -9.19
CA GLU A 92 11.09 -14.31 -9.23
C GLU A 92 10.77 -12.89 -8.81
N PHE A 93 11.76 -12.18 -8.28
CA PHE A 93 11.59 -10.83 -7.74
C PHE A 93 12.56 -9.83 -8.38
N LEU A 94 12.97 -10.09 -9.63
CA LEU A 94 13.96 -9.24 -10.32
C LEU A 94 13.47 -7.82 -10.52
N SER A 95 12.14 -7.60 -10.65
CA SER A 95 11.58 -6.27 -10.79
C SER A 95 11.48 -5.52 -9.46
N ALA A 96 11.63 -6.19 -8.32
CA ALA A 96 11.60 -5.53 -7.03
C ALA A 96 12.83 -4.64 -6.83
N ALA A 97 12.61 -3.44 -6.28
CA ALA A 97 13.72 -2.55 -5.93
C ALA A 97 14.50 -3.11 -4.75
N ARG A 98 15.81 -2.87 -4.74
CA ARG A 98 16.64 -3.21 -3.59
C ARG A 98 16.27 -2.33 -2.39
N PRO A 99 16.49 -2.78 -1.15
CA PRO A 99 16.13 -2.00 0.04
C PRO A 99 16.66 -0.56 0.03
N ALA A 100 17.87 -0.34 -0.49
CA ALA A 100 18.46 1.00 -0.57
C ALA A 100 17.63 1.97 -1.43
N VAL A 101 16.87 1.47 -2.40
CA VAL A 101 15.98 2.27 -3.27
C VAL A 101 14.55 2.23 -2.75
N ALA A 102 14.09 1.05 -2.31
CA ALA A 102 12.70 0.84 -1.92
C ALA A 102 12.33 1.58 -0.64
N GLU A 103 13.21 1.57 0.36
CA GLU A 103 12.90 2.13 1.68
C GLU A 103 12.60 3.64 1.63
N PRO A 104 13.43 4.49 1.00
CA PRO A 104 13.10 5.91 0.88
C PRO A 104 11.79 6.17 0.13
N LEU A 105 11.51 5.43 -0.94
CA LEU A 105 10.28 5.59 -1.70
C LEU A 105 9.06 5.14 -0.91
N TYR A 106 9.18 4.07 -0.13
CA TYR A 106 8.13 3.63 0.78
C TYR A 106 7.81 4.70 1.81
N GLU A 107 8.83 5.29 2.44
CA GLU A 107 8.65 6.33 3.45
C GLU A 107 7.99 7.57 2.85
N GLN A 108 8.37 7.97 1.64
CA GLN A 108 7.77 9.09 0.94
C GLN A 108 6.29 8.84 0.63
N PHE A 109 5.95 7.64 0.19
CA PHE A 109 4.57 7.25 -0.07
C PHE A 109 3.72 7.33 1.21
N ALA A 110 4.27 6.93 2.35
CA ALA A 110 3.56 6.87 3.62
C ALA A 110 3.28 8.24 4.24
N GLN A 111 3.99 9.28 3.79
CA GLN A 111 3.75 10.65 4.27
C GLN A 111 2.47 11.29 3.63
#